data_3db93a2a25f80c3ba6f1d0ced6bfe770
#
_entry.id   3db93a2a25f80c3ba6f1d0ced6bfe770
#
_cell.length_a   1.000
_cell.length_b   1.000
_cell.length_c   1.000
_cell.angle_alpha   90.00
_cell.angle_beta   90.00
_cell.angle_gamma   90.00
#
_symmetry.space_group_name_H-M   'P 1'
#
loop_
_entity.id
_entity.type
_entity.pdbx_description
1 polymer ?
#
loop_
_entity_poly.entity_id
_entity_poly.type
_entity_poly.pdbx_seq_one_letter_code
_entity_poly.pdbx_strand_id
1 'polypeptide(L)'
;MRLISSTILFTFLLSACTSDKVVKAQKKELLGIFKNYASESSSKNTPLSQSFTFPNTKKWLKKFNQPIILTSSVDKKNQSTLVSLGNNQERLTWVSADGISLTYDNGVLIATRGFAQDLLSLKYEKPNKLFKSRHRNYNKTHRYLNGENRYDDVKLKCTGKKMAPQSIEIVEYTLLVDRYIETCVNKHHKYKNEYDLLSGSSVVVKSKQWISPANSYILTYNLYAFQKF
;
A
#
# COMPACT_ATOMS: atom_id res chain seq x y z
N MET A 1 4.15 22.30 69.10
CA MET A 1 3.97 21.22 68.16
C MET A 1 3.72 21.85 66.80
N ARG A 2 4.72 21.86 65.89
CA ARG A 2 4.61 22.39 64.53
C ARG A 2 4.51 21.21 63.56
N LEU A 3 3.39 21.10 62.86
CA LEU A 3 3.14 20.14 61.79
C LEU A 3 3.75 20.71 60.50
N ILE A 4 4.77 20.02 59.97
CA ILE A 4 5.37 20.32 58.68
C ILE A 4 4.59 19.52 57.64
N SER A 5 3.81 20.23 56.81
CA SER A 5 3.11 19.69 55.67
C SER A 5 4.10 19.55 54.50
N SER A 6 4.45 18.31 54.13
CA SER A 6 5.34 18.02 53.02
C SER A 6 4.51 17.89 51.75
N THR A 7 4.55 18.90 50.88
CA THR A 7 3.91 18.91 49.57
C THR A 7 4.81 18.19 48.57
N ILE A 8 4.44 16.96 48.19
CA ILE A 8 5.13 16.21 47.12
C ILE A 8 4.65 16.74 45.78
N LEU A 9 5.53 17.49 45.10
CA LEU A 9 5.34 17.97 43.73
C LEU A 9 5.59 16.84 42.76
N PHE A 10 4.52 16.24 42.22
CA PHE A 10 4.57 15.18 41.21
C PHE A 10 4.81 15.80 39.83
N THR A 11 6.06 15.88 39.39
CA THR A 11 6.42 16.32 38.05
C THR A 11 6.10 15.20 37.04
N PHE A 12 5.00 15.34 36.30
CA PHE A 12 4.69 14.55 35.14
C PHE A 12 5.66 14.91 34.01
N LEU A 13 6.64 14.05 33.77
CA LEU A 13 7.45 14.09 32.54
C LEU A 13 6.58 13.63 31.38
N LEU A 14 6.07 14.59 30.61
CA LEU A 14 5.46 14.35 29.31
C LEU A 14 6.56 13.86 28.36
N SER A 15 6.69 12.54 28.20
CA SER A 15 7.47 11.94 27.12
C SER A 15 6.77 12.23 25.80
N ALA A 16 7.16 13.33 25.14
CA ALA A 16 6.72 13.68 23.81
C ALA A 16 7.09 12.56 22.83
N CYS A 17 6.11 12.10 22.10
CA CYS A 17 6.22 11.06 21.07
C CYS A 17 7.36 11.34 20.11
N THR A 18 8.33 10.44 20.04
CA THR A 18 9.50 10.48 19.13
C THR A 18 9.18 10.15 17.68
N SER A 19 7.89 10.00 17.30
CA SER A 19 7.46 9.63 15.95
C SER A 19 7.88 10.63 14.86
N ASP A 20 7.89 11.92 15.14
CA ASP A 20 8.22 12.96 14.15
C ASP A 20 9.67 12.95 13.66
N LYS A 21 10.61 12.56 14.52
CA LYS A 21 12.04 12.50 14.14
C LYS A 21 12.33 11.34 13.20
N VAL A 22 11.71 10.18 13.43
CA VAL A 22 11.86 8.99 12.58
C VAL A 22 11.24 9.25 11.20
N VAL A 23 10.05 9.83 11.15
CA VAL A 23 9.37 10.18 9.88
C VAL A 23 10.20 11.22 9.08
N LYS A 24 10.75 12.24 9.74
CA LYS A 24 11.61 13.24 9.08
C LYS A 24 12.92 12.65 8.56
N ALA A 25 13.55 11.75 9.31
CA ALA A 25 14.77 11.07 8.87
C ALA A 25 14.51 10.19 7.65
N GLN A 26 13.46 9.38 7.68
CA GLN A 26 13.04 8.54 6.55
C GLN A 26 12.65 9.36 5.32
N LYS A 27 11.97 10.50 5.50
CA LYS A 27 11.64 11.43 4.41
C LYS A 27 12.90 12.04 3.79
N LYS A 28 13.91 12.39 4.58
CA LYS A 28 15.18 12.94 4.09
C LYS A 28 15.96 11.89 3.29
N GLU A 29 16.01 10.65 3.76
CA GLU A 29 16.65 9.54 3.06
C GLU A 29 15.96 9.23 1.75
N LEU A 30 14.62 9.19 1.74
CA LEU A 30 13.78 9.07 0.54
C LEU A 30 14.08 10.16 -0.49
N LEU A 31 14.10 11.43 -0.06
CA LEU A 31 14.42 12.56 -0.95
C LEU A 31 15.83 12.47 -1.52
N GLY A 32 16.80 11.95 -0.76
CA GLY A 32 18.16 11.68 -1.25
C GLY A 32 18.16 10.62 -2.37
N ILE A 33 17.44 9.53 -2.19
CA ILE A 33 17.30 8.46 -3.17
C ILE A 33 16.62 8.97 -4.44
N PHE A 34 15.54 9.77 -4.31
CA PHE A 34 14.83 10.34 -5.46
C PHE A 34 15.65 11.38 -6.22
N LYS A 35 16.45 12.22 -5.53
CA LYS A 35 17.36 13.18 -6.21
C LYS A 35 18.37 12.46 -7.08
N ASN A 36 18.97 11.40 -6.59
CA ASN A 36 19.94 10.61 -7.35
C ASN A 36 19.28 9.92 -8.56
N TYR A 37 18.03 9.45 -8.41
CA TYR A 37 17.28 8.84 -9.50
C TYR A 37 16.86 9.87 -10.57
N ALA A 38 16.36 11.04 -10.17
CA ALA A 38 15.94 12.09 -11.09
C ALA A 38 17.12 12.62 -11.92
N SER A 39 18.33 12.66 -11.37
CA SER A 39 19.54 13.06 -12.10
C SER A 39 19.99 12.02 -13.14
N GLU A 40 19.74 10.71 -12.89
CA GLU A 40 20.05 9.65 -13.85
C GLU A 40 18.98 9.52 -14.97
N SER A 41 17.71 9.88 -14.69
CA SER A 41 16.61 9.73 -15.67
C SER A 41 16.41 10.96 -16.57
N SER A 42 17.06 12.08 -16.29
CA SER A 42 16.90 13.34 -17.05
C SER A 42 17.50 13.32 -18.47
N SER A 43 18.07 12.20 -18.91
CA SER A 43 18.84 12.10 -20.16
C SER A 43 18.11 11.48 -21.35
N LYS A 44 16.83 11.10 -21.27
CA LYS A 44 16.09 10.61 -22.46
C LYS A 44 14.60 10.97 -22.41
N ASN A 45 14.20 11.84 -23.35
CA ASN A 45 12.81 12.05 -23.75
C ASN A 45 12.26 10.76 -24.38
N THR A 46 11.64 9.89 -23.58
CA THR A 46 10.91 8.73 -24.08
C THR A 46 9.44 8.90 -23.72
N PRO A 47 8.51 8.79 -24.71
CA PRO A 47 7.07 8.85 -24.42
C PRO A 47 6.72 7.71 -23.45
N LEU A 48 5.99 8.02 -22.38
CA LEU A 48 5.50 7.05 -21.40
C LEU A 48 4.54 6.05 -22.08
N SER A 49 5.04 4.96 -22.60
CA SER A 49 4.23 3.82 -22.99
C SER A 49 3.89 2.97 -21.75
N GLN A 50 2.75 2.38 -21.77
CA GLN A 50 1.97 1.74 -20.70
C GLN A 50 2.61 0.55 -19.93
N SER A 51 3.90 0.36 -19.96
CA SER A 51 4.62 -0.61 -19.15
C SER A 51 5.58 0.07 -18.20
N PHE A 52 5.62 -0.35 -16.94
CA PHE A 52 6.68 0.04 -16.01
C PHE A 52 8.01 -0.43 -16.58
N THR A 53 8.66 0.38 -17.39
CA THR A 53 9.99 0.10 -17.89
C THR A 53 10.98 0.81 -16.98
N PHE A 54 11.47 0.08 -15.97
CA PHE A 54 12.58 0.55 -15.15
C PHE A 54 13.89 0.14 -15.83
N PRO A 55 14.74 1.10 -16.26
CA PRO A 55 16.07 0.74 -16.72
C PRO A 55 16.88 0.16 -15.55
N ASN A 56 17.44 -1.05 -15.72
CA ASN A 56 18.31 -1.73 -14.74
C ASN A 56 17.68 -2.02 -13.36
N THR A 57 16.50 -2.56 -13.31
CA THR A 57 15.69 -2.70 -12.11
C THR A 57 16.29 -3.62 -11.06
N LYS A 58 16.96 -4.72 -11.44
CA LYS A 58 17.67 -5.60 -10.48
C LYS A 58 18.83 -4.88 -9.80
N LYS A 59 19.62 -4.12 -10.56
CA LYS A 59 20.73 -3.32 -10.03
C LYS A 59 20.23 -2.19 -9.13
N TRP A 60 19.10 -1.57 -9.50
CA TRP A 60 18.46 -0.53 -8.72
C TRP A 60 17.89 -1.08 -7.41
N LEU A 61 17.19 -2.24 -7.42
CA LEU A 61 16.66 -2.88 -6.22
C LEU A 61 17.74 -3.20 -5.18
N LYS A 62 18.94 -3.60 -5.62
CA LYS A 62 20.07 -3.88 -4.73
C LYS A 62 20.61 -2.64 -3.99
N LYS A 63 20.29 -1.42 -4.47
CA LYS A 63 20.68 -0.17 -3.80
C LYS A 63 19.77 0.18 -2.61
N PHE A 64 18.61 -0.45 -2.49
CA PHE A 64 17.69 -0.19 -1.39
C PHE A 64 17.93 -1.16 -0.23
N ASN A 65 18.26 -0.61 0.93
CA ASN A 65 18.40 -1.37 2.17
C ASN A 65 17.06 -1.59 2.90
N GLN A 66 15.96 -1.11 2.33
CA GLN A 66 14.64 -1.17 2.94
C GLN A 66 13.57 -1.66 1.95
N PRO A 67 12.48 -2.23 2.48
CA PRO A 67 11.37 -2.70 1.66
C PRO A 67 10.76 -1.58 0.82
N ILE A 68 10.51 -1.85 -0.48
CA ILE A 68 9.87 -0.92 -1.39
C ILE A 68 8.72 -1.55 -2.17
N ILE A 69 7.74 -0.73 -2.51
CA ILE A 69 6.71 -1.03 -3.50
C ILE A 69 6.68 0.05 -4.57
N LEU A 70 6.25 -0.34 -5.75
CA LEU A 70 5.92 0.60 -6.82
C LEU A 70 4.42 0.68 -6.98
N THR A 71 3.91 1.89 -7.16
CA THR A 71 2.48 2.11 -7.39
C THR A 71 2.24 3.01 -8.59
N SER A 72 1.09 2.81 -9.22
CA SER A 72 0.62 3.66 -10.31
C SER A 72 -0.89 3.83 -10.21
N SER A 73 -1.39 5.05 -10.41
CA SER A 73 -2.80 5.26 -10.69
C SER A 73 -3.09 4.83 -12.11
N VAL A 74 -4.01 3.89 -12.30
CA VAL A 74 -4.36 3.37 -13.62
C VAL A 74 -4.90 4.47 -14.56
N ASP A 75 -5.64 5.42 -14.01
CA ASP A 75 -6.28 6.48 -14.80
C ASP A 75 -5.38 7.70 -14.99
N LYS A 76 -4.46 7.96 -14.06
CA LYS A 76 -3.62 9.17 -14.05
C LYS A 76 -2.21 8.96 -14.57
N LYS A 77 -1.80 7.74 -14.90
CA LYS A 77 -0.44 7.38 -15.35
C LYS A 77 0.69 7.84 -14.43
N ASN A 78 0.36 8.23 -13.19
CA ASN A 78 1.35 8.64 -12.20
C ASN A 78 1.96 7.42 -11.54
N GLN A 79 3.27 7.43 -11.36
CA GLN A 79 4.04 6.37 -10.73
C GLN A 79 4.72 6.92 -9.47
N SER A 80 4.72 6.13 -8.41
CA SER A 80 5.40 6.48 -7.16
C SER A 80 6.08 5.26 -6.57
N THR A 81 7.28 5.48 -6.02
CA THR A 81 7.95 4.50 -5.17
C THR A 81 7.62 4.80 -3.72
N LEU A 82 7.20 3.79 -3.00
CA LEU A 82 6.91 3.91 -1.58
C LEU A 82 7.82 3.00 -0.78
N VAL A 83 8.23 3.46 0.40
CA VAL A 83 9.00 2.68 1.36
C VAL A 83 8.15 2.30 2.55
N SER A 84 8.52 1.23 3.23
CA SER A 84 7.84 0.80 4.45
C SER A 84 8.16 1.73 5.61
N LEU A 85 7.12 2.25 6.29
CA LEU A 85 7.25 3.00 7.55
C LEU A 85 7.36 2.11 8.78
N GLY A 86 7.02 0.85 8.63
CA GLY A 86 7.03 -0.12 9.74
C GLY A 86 6.04 -1.25 9.51
N ASN A 87 6.23 -2.28 10.31
CA ASN A 87 5.37 -3.46 10.33
C ASN A 87 4.64 -3.50 11.68
N ASN A 88 3.33 -3.45 11.66
CA ASN A 88 2.49 -3.73 12.83
C ASN A 88 1.76 -5.05 12.57
N GLN A 89 2.39 -6.14 12.99
CA GLN A 89 1.93 -7.51 12.78
C GLN A 89 1.85 -7.86 11.27
N GLU A 90 0.66 -8.05 10.71
CA GLU A 90 0.41 -8.38 9.31
C GLU A 90 0.12 -7.14 8.44
N ARG A 91 0.13 -5.93 9.05
CA ARG A 91 -0.18 -4.66 8.37
C ARG A 91 1.07 -3.89 8.05
N LEU A 92 1.26 -3.60 6.78
CA LEU A 92 2.38 -2.82 6.27
C LEU A 92 1.87 -1.47 5.78
N THR A 93 2.45 -0.39 6.31
CA THR A 93 2.20 0.97 5.82
C THR A 93 3.38 1.44 4.99
N TRP A 94 3.08 1.91 3.81
CA TRP A 94 4.01 2.39 2.81
C TRP A 94 3.80 3.88 2.57
N VAL A 95 4.88 4.63 2.41
CA VAL A 95 4.82 6.09 2.22
C VAL A 95 5.71 6.52 1.06
N SER A 96 5.20 7.42 0.24
CA SER A 96 5.94 8.10 -0.83
C SER A 96 6.60 9.39 -0.33
N ALA A 97 7.50 9.95 -1.13
CA ALA A 97 8.19 11.20 -0.79
C ALA A 97 7.25 12.41 -0.71
N ASP A 98 6.16 12.42 -1.49
CA ASP A 98 5.11 13.45 -1.51
C ASP A 98 4.05 13.28 -0.41
N GLY A 99 4.20 12.25 0.45
CA GLY A 99 3.36 12.05 1.65
C GLY A 99 2.11 11.19 1.42
N ILE A 100 1.96 10.59 0.24
CA ILE A 100 0.92 9.57 0.03
C ILE A 100 1.24 8.35 0.89
N SER A 101 0.24 7.80 1.56
CA SER A 101 0.41 6.53 2.27
C SER A 101 -0.64 5.49 1.91
N LEU A 102 -0.20 4.23 1.88
CA LEU A 102 -1.00 3.05 1.61
C LEU A 102 -0.76 2.02 2.70
N THR A 103 -1.83 1.53 3.32
CA THR A 103 -1.75 0.45 4.30
C THR A 103 -2.37 -0.81 3.73
N TYR A 104 -1.60 -1.89 3.76
CA TYR A 104 -2.04 -3.21 3.31
C TYR A 104 -2.09 -4.18 4.48
N ASP A 105 -3.07 -5.08 4.44
CA ASP A 105 -3.21 -6.23 5.31
C ASP A 105 -3.15 -7.49 4.42
N ASN A 106 -2.03 -8.25 4.51
CA ASN A 106 -1.79 -9.40 3.64
C ASN A 106 -2.01 -9.13 2.14
N GLY A 107 -1.55 -7.97 1.65
CA GLY A 107 -1.67 -7.54 0.25
C GLY A 107 -3.03 -6.93 -0.13
N VAL A 108 -4.00 -6.86 0.78
CA VAL A 108 -5.27 -6.16 0.58
C VAL A 108 -5.15 -4.73 1.09
N LEU A 109 -5.45 -3.75 0.24
CA LEU A 109 -5.45 -2.33 0.60
C LEU A 109 -6.57 -2.04 1.61
N ILE A 110 -6.21 -1.59 2.80
CA ILE A 110 -7.14 -1.34 3.90
C ILE A 110 -7.27 0.12 4.30
N ALA A 111 -6.32 0.96 3.93
CA ALA A 111 -6.40 2.40 4.15
C ALA A 111 -5.48 3.16 3.18
N THR A 112 -5.85 4.40 2.88
CA THR A 112 -5.05 5.36 2.10
C THR A 112 -5.01 6.71 2.79
N ARG A 113 -3.96 7.52 2.50
CA ARG A 113 -3.89 8.93 2.87
C ARG A 113 -3.21 9.71 1.75
N GLY A 114 -3.69 10.94 1.53
CA GLY A 114 -3.13 11.85 0.52
C GLY A 114 -3.81 11.77 -0.84
N PHE A 115 -4.95 11.08 -0.94
CA PHE A 115 -5.77 11.01 -2.15
C PHE A 115 -6.96 12.00 -2.05
N ALA A 116 -7.58 12.31 -3.20
CA ALA A 116 -8.75 13.20 -3.23
C ALA A 116 -9.93 12.67 -2.39
N GLN A 117 -10.07 11.35 -2.30
CA GLN A 117 -11.03 10.68 -1.41
C GLN A 117 -10.34 9.46 -0.80
N ASP A 118 -9.88 9.61 0.43
CA ASP A 118 -9.18 8.55 1.13
C ASP A 118 -10.08 7.43 1.61
N LEU A 119 -9.60 6.20 1.45
CA LEU A 119 -10.13 5.05 2.15
C LEU A 119 -9.64 5.11 3.60
N LEU A 120 -10.52 5.53 4.53
CA LEU A 120 -10.17 5.61 5.95
C LEU A 120 -9.90 4.24 6.54
N SER A 121 -10.76 3.27 6.21
CA SER A 121 -10.60 1.88 6.63
C SER A 121 -11.44 0.94 5.78
N LEU A 122 -11.00 -0.31 5.71
CA LEU A 122 -11.71 -1.42 5.13
C LEU A 122 -12.03 -2.44 6.22
N LYS A 123 -13.33 -2.77 6.40
CA LYS A 123 -13.77 -3.93 7.17
C LYS A 123 -14.11 -5.06 6.21
N TYR A 124 -13.56 -6.24 6.43
CA TYR A 124 -13.88 -7.45 5.70
C TYR A 124 -13.53 -8.69 6.53
N GLU A 125 -14.07 -9.83 6.14
CA GLU A 125 -13.73 -11.09 6.80
C GLU A 125 -12.26 -11.45 6.55
N LYS A 126 -11.58 -11.90 7.58
CA LYS A 126 -10.13 -12.15 7.74
C LYS A 126 -9.35 -12.39 6.44
N PRO A 127 -8.32 -11.57 6.15
CA PRO A 127 -7.54 -11.59 4.91
C PRO A 127 -6.83 -12.92 4.62
N ASN A 128 -6.28 -13.55 5.65
CA ASN A 128 -5.61 -14.86 5.52
C ASN A 128 -6.52 -16.00 5.03
N LYS A 129 -7.83 -15.78 4.98
CA LYS A 129 -8.79 -16.69 4.35
C LYS A 129 -9.20 -16.27 2.94
N LEU A 130 -8.95 -15.02 2.53
CA LEU A 130 -9.42 -14.47 1.26
C LEU A 130 -8.90 -15.28 0.07
N PHE A 131 -7.61 -15.57 0.05
CA PHE A 131 -6.94 -16.23 -1.08
C PHE A 131 -6.91 -17.76 -1.00
N LYS A 132 -7.37 -18.36 0.11
CA LYS A 132 -7.31 -19.82 0.32
C LYS A 132 -8.42 -20.59 -0.39
N SER A 133 -9.56 -19.96 -0.65
CA SER A 133 -10.70 -20.62 -1.29
C SER A 133 -10.74 -20.37 -2.78
N ARG A 134 -11.10 -21.38 -3.59
CA ARG A 134 -11.30 -21.22 -5.03
C ARG A 134 -12.45 -20.28 -5.37
N HIS A 135 -13.50 -20.27 -4.56
CA HIS A 135 -14.65 -19.40 -4.71
C HIS A 135 -15.18 -19.01 -3.33
N ARG A 136 -15.45 -17.73 -3.12
CA ARG A 136 -15.92 -17.24 -1.83
C ARG A 136 -16.82 -16.02 -2.00
N ASN A 137 -17.91 -16.00 -1.23
CA ASN A 137 -18.77 -14.84 -1.05
C ASN A 137 -18.54 -14.24 0.35
N TYR A 138 -18.47 -12.92 0.45
CA TYR A 138 -18.27 -12.20 1.71
C TYR A 138 -18.70 -10.75 1.59
N ASN A 139 -18.83 -10.08 2.73
CA ASN A 139 -19.16 -8.66 2.77
C ASN A 139 -17.91 -7.82 3.04
N LYS A 140 -17.85 -6.67 2.40
CA LYS A 140 -16.88 -5.60 2.67
C LYS A 140 -17.61 -4.33 3.06
N THR A 141 -16.99 -3.53 3.92
CA THR A 141 -17.43 -2.17 4.20
C THR A 141 -16.24 -1.24 4.04
N HIS A 142 -16.32 -0.36 3.05
CA HIS A 142 -15.38 0.74 2.87
C HIS A 142 -15.86 1.94 3.66
N ARG A 143 -14.98 2.56 4.42
CA ARG A 143 -15.23 3.80 5.11
C ARG A 143 -14.44 4.91 4.45
N TYR A 144 -15.13 5.95 4.00
CA TYR A 144 -14.54 7.14 3.37
C TYR A 144 -14.76 8.36 4.24
N LEU A 145 -13.81 9.30 4.21
CA LEU A 145 -14.03 10.63 4.74
C LEU A 145 -14.82 11.45 3.71
N ASN A 146 -15.88 12.12 4.15
CA ASN A 146 -16.57 13.11 3.32
C ASN A 146 -16.04 14.53 3.62
N GLY A 147 -16.42 15.52 2.78
CA GLY A 147 -15.94 16.90 2.90
C GLY A 147 -16.41 17.65 4.14
N GLU A 148 -17.30 17.05 4.98
CA GLU A 148 -17.84 17.63 6.21
C GLU A 148 -17.21 17.06 7.49
N ASN A 149 -16.03 16.46 7.42
CA ASN A 149 -15.38 15.72 8.52
C ASN A 149 -16.22 14.57 9.09
N ARG A 150 -17.16 14.04 8.30
CA ARG A 150 -17.92 12.83 8.60
C ARG A 150 -17.40 11.67 7.78
N TYR A 151 -17.87 10.49 8.06
CA TYR A 151 -17.52 9.31 7.27
C TYR A 151 -18.77 8.66 6.68
N ASP A 152 -18.58 8.11 5.48
CA ASP A 152 -19.58 7.34 4.77
C ASP A 152 -19.16 5.87 4.70
N ASP A 153 -20.05 4.97 5.14
CA ASP A 153 -19.85 3.53 5.07
C ASP A 153 -20.53 2.95 3.82
N VAL A 154 -19.71 2.46 2.90
CA VAL A 154 -20.16 1.80 1.67
C VAL A 154 -20.07 0.29 1.85
N LYS A 155 -21.23 -0.35 2.05
CA LYS A 155 -21.37 -1.81 2.17
C LYS A 155 -21.45 -2.46 0.80
N LEU A 156 -20.71 -3.54 0.61
CA LEU A 156 -20.58 -4.26 -0.67
C LEU A 156 -20.69 -5.77 -0.43
N LYS A 157 -21.31 -6.46 -1.38
CA LYS A 157 -21.25 -7.93 -1.50
C LYS A 157 -20.14 -8.27 -2.48
N CYS A 158 -19.20 -9.08 -2.06
CA CYS A 158 -18.03 -9.43 -2.85
C CYS A 158 -17.99 -10.93 -3.13
N THR A 159 -17.55 -11.26 -4.34
CA THR A 159 -17.27 -12.63 -4.78
C THR A 159 -15.82 -12.70 -5.20
N GLY A 160 -15.07 -13.60 -4.58
CA GLY A 160 -13.68 -13.89 -4.93
C GLY A 160 -13.56 -15.21 -5.69
N LYS A 161 -12.71 -15.23 -6.73
CA LYS A 161 -12.46 -16.42 -7.56
C LYS A 161 -10.97 -16.57 -7.86
N LYS A 162 -10.42 -17.74 -7.57
CA LYS A 162 -9.07 -18.12 -7.98
C LYS A 162 -9.12 -18.57 -9.45
N MET A 163 -8.22 -18.02 -10.27
CA MET A 163 -8.06 -18.35 -11.68
C MET A 163 -6.98 -19.42 -11.85
N ALA A 164 -6.81 -19.90 -13.07
CA ALA A 164 -5.69 -20.76 -13.41
C ALA A 164 -4.36 -20.02 -13.19
N PRO A 165 -3.30 -20.73 -12.79
CA PRO A 165 -1.96 -20.16 -12.70
C PRO A 165 -1.51 -19.59 -14.06
N GLN A 166 -0.73 -18.50 -14.02
CA GLN A 166 -0.17 -17.87 -15.21
C GLN A 166 1.22 -17.32 -14.94
N SER A 167 2.01 -17.18 -15.99
CA SER A 167 3.30 -16.49 -15.91
C SER A 167 3.10 -14.99 -16.11
N ILE A 168 3.77 -14.20 -15.27
CA ILE A 168 3.83 -12.74 -15.41
C ILE A 168 5.29 -12.28 -15.32
N GLU A 169 5.58 -11.14 -15.93
CA GLU A 169 6.88 -10.50 -15.78
C GLU A 169 6.80 -9.33 -14.81
N ILE A 170 7.69 -9.31 -13.81
CA ILE A 170 7.89 -8.18 -12.89
C ILE A 170 9.39 -7.98 -12.75
N VAL A 171 9.89 -6.79 -13.10
CA VAL A 171 11.28 -6.40 -12.82
C VAL A 171 12.30 -7.42 -13.36
N GLU A 172 12.15 -7.84 -14.63
CA GLU A 172 13.01 -8.84 -15.27
C GLU A 172 12.96 -10.26 -14.63
N TYR A 173 11.95 -10.53 -13.79
CA TYR A 173 11.66 -11.86 -13.28
C TYR A 173 10.39 -12.41 -13.92
N THR A 174 10.48 -13.61 -14.48
CA THR A 174 9.30 -14.38 -14.88
C THR A 174 8.81 -15.16 -13.67
N LEU A 175 7.59 -14.89 -13.23
CA LEU A 175 6.99 -15.48 -12.05
C LEU A 175 5.76 -16.30 -12.41
N LEU A 176 5.65 -17.50 -11.87
CA LEU A 176 4.39 -18.23 -11.86
C LEU A 176 3.52 -17.70 -10.71
N VAL A 177 2.31 -17.24 -11.03
CA VAL A 177 1.38 -16.66 -10.06
C VAL A 177 0.01 -17.31 -10.10
N ASP A 178 -0.60 -17.39 -8.94
CA ASP A 178 -2.01 -17.70 -8.78
C ASP A 178 -2.80 -16.38 -8.83
N ARG A 179 -3.59 -16.15 -9.88
CA ARG A 179 -4.42 -14.96 -9.98
C ARG A 179 -5.71 -15.13 -9.22
N TYR A 180 -6.04 -14.14 -8.38
CA TYR A 180 -7.31 -14.05 -7.67
C TYR A 180 -8.06 -12.81 -8.11
N ILE A 181 -9.33 -12.97 -8.49
CA ILE A 181 -10.20 -11.89 -8.92
C ILE A 181 -11.31 -11.74 -7.91
N GLU A 182 -11.49 -10.51 -7.42
CA GLU A 182 -12.55 -10.12 -6.53
C GLU A 182 -13.48 -9.16 -7.24
N THR A 183 -14.77 -9.48 -7.29
CA THR A 183 -15.82 -8.58 -7.80
C THR A 183 -16.70 -8.15 -6.64
N CYS A 184 -16.80 -6.84 -6.41
CA CYS A 184 -17.61 -6.26 -5.36
C CYS A 184 -18.72 -5.40 -5.96
N VAL A 185 -19.94 -5.55 -5.43
CA VAL A 185 -21.12 -4.85 -5.94
C VAL A 185 -22.03 -4.38 -4.81
N ASN A 186 -22.67 -3.22 -5.04
CA ASN A 186 -23.86 -2.79 -4.33
C ASN A 186 -24.77 -2.02 -5.30
N LYS A 187 -25.78 -1.31 -4.79
CA LYS A 187 -26.74 -0.58 -5.63
C LYS A 187 -26.09 0.50 -6.52
N HIS A 188 -24.96 1.10 -6.07
CA HIS A 188 -24.34 2.26 -6.71
C HIS A 188 -22.96 1.99 -7.27
N HIS A 189 -22.29 0.93 -6.80
CA HIS A 189 -20.88 0.64 -7.13
C HIS A 189 -20.69 -0.78 -7.60
N LYS A 190 -19.88 -0.94 -8.65
CA LYS A 190 -19.39 -2.23 -9.12
C LYS A 190 -17.92 -2.05 -9.51
N TYR A 191 -17.05 -2.82 -8.90
CA TYR A 191 -15.62 -2.81 -9.22
C TYR A 191 -15.01 -4.20 -9.13
N LYS A 192 -13.79 -4.34 -9.66
CA LYS A 192 -13.09 -5.61 -9.76
C LYS A 192 -11.65 -5.40 -9.31
N ASN A 193 -11.25 -6.08 -8.23
CA ASN A 193 -9.86 -6.13 -7.81
C ASN A 193 -9.18 -7.38 -8.36
N GLU A 194 -7.88 -7.25 -8.64
CA GLU A 194 -7.04 -8.33 -9.15
C GLU A 194 -5.81 -8.45 -8.25
N TYR A 195 -5.46 -9.70 -7.91
CA TYR A 195 -4.30 -10.03 -7.08
C TYR A 195 -3.54 -11.16 -7.74
N ASP A 196 -2.25 -10.97 -7.96
CA ASP A 196 -1.32 -11.99 -8.41
C ASP A 196 -0.47 -12.41 -7.21
N LEU A 197 -0.68 -13.63 -6.74
CA LEU A 197 0.06 -14.22 -5.63
C LEU A 197 1.17 -15.11 -6.19
N LEU A 198 2.36 -15.05 -5.60
CA LEU A 198 3.42 -15.98 -5.95
C LEU A 198 2.93 -17.42 -5.72
N SER A 199 3.03 -18.26 -6.75
CA SER A 199 2.46 -19.61 -6.73
C SER A 199 2.99 -20.43 -5.55
N GLY A 200 2.10 -21.12 -4.86
CA GLY A 200 2.44 -21.88 -3.66
C GLY A 200 2.63 -21.02 -2.39
N SER A 201 2.44 -19.70 -2.47
CA SER A 201 2.58 -18.79 -1.33
C SER A 201 1.34 -17.92 -1.13
N SER A 202 1.31 -17.14 -0.02
CA SER A 202 0.29 -16.11 0.23
C SER A 202 0.78 -14.69 -0.11
N VAL A 203 1.96 -14.57 -0.73
CA VAL A 203 2.57 -13.27 -1.03
C VAL A 203 1.96 -12.67 -2.29
N VAL A 204 1.28 -11.54 -2.15
CA VAL A 204 0.79 -10.75 -3.28
C VAL A 204 1.98 -9.99 -3.88
N VAL A 205 2.34 -10.33 -5.13
CA VAL A 205 3.45 -9.70 -5.86
C VAL A 205 2.99 -8.55 -6.75
N LYS A 206 1.73 -8.59 -7.19
CA LYS A 206 1.10 -7.53 -7.97
C LYS A 206 -0.37 -7.46 -7.62
N SER A 207 -0.92 -6.26 -7.55
CA SER A 207 -2.36 -6.08 -7.39
C SER A 207 -2.87 -4.84 -8.10
N LYS A 208 -4.13 -4.90 -8.53
CA LYS A 208 -4.93 -3.77 -8.99
C LYS A 208 -6.13 -3.66 -8.08
N GLN A 209 -6.19 -2.61 -7.26
CA GLN A 209 -7.21 -2.49 -6.22
C GLN A 209 -7.95 -1.15 -6.30
N TRP A 210 -9.25 -1.20 -6.10
CA TRP A 210 -10.13 -0.04 -6.04
C TRP A 210 -9.88 0.77 -4.76
N ILE A 211 -9.69 2.07 -4.91
CA ILE A 211 -9.59 3.00 -3.79
C ILE A 211 -10.96 3.62 -3.51
N SER A 212 -11.47 4.42 -4.46
CA SER A 212 -12.70 5.19 -4.31
C SER A 212 -13.22 5.66 -5.66
N PRO A 213 -14.48 6.16 -5.75
CA PRO A 213 -15.00 6.76 -6.98
C PRO A 213 -14.12 7.90 -7.53
N ALA A 214 -13.54 8.72 -6.65
CA ALA A 214 -12.72 9.86 -7.06
C ALA A 214 -11.31 9.48 -7.53
N ASN A 215 -10.78 8.33 -7.07
CA ASN A 215 -9.39 7.92 -7.35
C ASN A 215 -9.28 6.69 -8.26
N SER A 216 -10.41 5.96 -8.46
CA SER A 216 -10.43 4.74 -9.24
C SER A 216 -9.49 3.65 -8.68
N TYR A 217 -8.57 3.10 -9.46
CA TYR A 217 -7.71 1.99 -9.08
C TYR A 217 -6.27 2.41 -8.84
N ILE A 218 -5.62 1.71 -7.91
CA ILE A 218 -4.17 1.71 -7.77
C ILE A 218 -3.60 0.36 -8.20
N LEU A 219 -2.58 0.40 -9.04
CA LEU A 219 -1.76 -0.74 -9.41
C LEU A 219 -0.52 -0.75 -8.50
N THR A 220 -0.23 -1.88 -7.88
CA THR A 220 0.90 -2.04 -6.96
C THR A 220 1.75 -3.23 -7.36
N TYR A 221 3.08 -3.04 -7.36
CA TYR A 221 4.09 -4.08 -7.49
C TYR A 221 4.86 -4.18 -6.18
N ASN A 222 4.84 -5.34 -5.56
CA ASN A 222 5.55 -5.61 -4.32
C ASN A 222 6.99 -6.03 -4.61
N LEU A 223 7.91 -5.07 -4.68
CA LEU A 223 9.31 -5.33 -4.99
C LEU A 223 10.08 -5.89 -3.79
N TYR A 224 9.57 -5.69 -2.58
CA TYR A 224 10.14 -6.30 -1.38
C TYR A 224 10.19 -7.84 -1.46
N ALA A 225 9.24 -8.45 -2.14
CA ALA A 225 9.24 -9.89 -2.39
C ALA A 225 10.50 -10.37 -3.13
N PHE A 226 11.17 -9.47 -3.88
CA PHE A 226 12.35 -9.78 -4.71
C PHE A 226 13.67 -9.27 -4.14
N GLN A 227 13.65 -8.47 -3.08
CA GLN A 227 14.87 -7.93 -2.46
C GLN A 227 15.68 -8.99 -1.69
N LYS A 228 15.07 -10.14 -1.45
CA LYS A 228 15.68 -11.25 -0.70
C LYS A 228 16.33 -12.33 -1.59
N PHE A 229 16.32 -12.15 -2.93
CA PHE A 229 16.87 -13.11 -3.90
C PHE A 229 18.12 -12.58 -4.58
#